data_50f1384cca35c304d5948e8b4013cf95
#
_entry.id   50f1384cca35c304d5948e8b4013cf95
#
_cell.length_a   1.000
_cell.length_b   1.000
_cell.length_c   1.000
_cell.angle_alpha   90.00
_cell.angle_beta   90.00
_cell.angle_gamma   90.00
#
_symmetry.space_group_name_H-M   'P 1'
#
loop_
_entity.id
_entity.type
_entity.pdbx_description
1 polymer ?
#
loop_
_entity_poly.entity_id
_entity_poly.type
_entity_poly.pdbx_seq_one_letter_code
_entity_poly.pdbx_strand_id
1 'polypeptide(L)'
;MSINKSEVFEYHSNKRPGKIEVVASKPLETQRHLSLAYTPGVAEVVLAIAEDNATAYSYTAKANLVAVISNGTAILGLGNLGALASKAVMEGKGVLFKQFADIDVFDIEVDTEDTEKIIEVVQAISPTFGGINLEDIKS
;
A
#
# COMPACT_ATOMS: atom_id res chain seq x y z
N MET A 1 -12.14 5.07 -27.75
CA MET A 1 -11.10 6.09 -27.51
C MET A 1 -9.76 5.42 -27.77
N SER A 2 -9.01 5.83 -28.80
CA SER A 2 -7.69 5.28 -29.08
C SER A 2 -6.68 5.99 -28.17
N ILE A 3 -5.97 5.23 -27.35
CA ILE A 3 -4.94 5.75 -26.43
C ILE A 3 -3.59 5.66 -27.13
N ASN A 4 -2.85 6.77 -27.18
CA ASN A 4 -1.53 6.82 -27.77
C ASN A 4 -0.48 6.27 -26.75
N LYS A 5 0.40 5.38 -27.22
CA LYS A 5 1.47 4.79 -26.39
C LYS A 5 2.35 5.83 -25.71
N SER A 6 2.72 6.90 -26.41
CA SER A 6 3.55 7.97 -25.82
C SER A 6 2.82 8.72 -24.70
N GLU A 7 1.53 8.96 -24.86
CA GLU A 7 0.69 9.59 -23.82
C GLU A 7 0.63 8.76 -22.55
N VAL A 8 0.56 7.42 -22.67
CA VAL A 8 0.60 6.51 -21.51
C VAL A 8 1.93 6.62 -20.76
N PHE A 9 3.05 6.60 -21.48
CA PHE A 9 4.36 6.73 -20.84
C PHE A 9 4.57 8.11 -20.21
N GLU A 10 4.13 9.17 -20.86
CA GLU A 10 4.20 10.52 -20.32
C GLU A 10 3.37 10.64 -19.04
N TYR A 11 2.14 10.11 -19.01
CA TYR A 11 1.30 10.10 -17.82
C TYR A 11 1.99 9.43 -16.61
N HIS A 12 2.71 8.32 -16.83
CA HIS A 12 3.36 7.58 -15.76
C HIS A 12 4.70 8.16 -15.30
N SER A 13 5.37 8.95 -16.15
CA SER A 13 6.71 9.46 -15.86
C SER A 13 6.79 10.96 -15.56
N ASN A 14 5.74 11.74 -15.96
CA ASN A 14 5.79 13.18 -15.89
C ASN A 14 5.79 13.69 -14.45
N LYS A 15 6.61 14.73 -14.16
CA LYS A 15 6.83 15.35 -12.86
C LYS A 15 7.38 14.35 -11.83
N ARG A 16 6.51 13.56 -11.21
CA ARG A 16 6.86 12.52 -10.25
C ARG A 16 6.47 11.15 -10.83
N PRO A 17 7.41 10.21 -10.99
CA PRO A 17 7.10 8.88 -11.52
C PRO A 17 6.08 8.12 -10.66
N GLY A 18 5.25 7.32 -11.33
CA GLY A 18 4.21 6.54 -10.67
C GLY A 18 2.89 7.29 -10.49
N LYS A 19 1.97 6.69 -9.77
CA LYS A 19 0.60 7.19 -9.57
C LYS A 19 0.25 7.44 -8.11
N ILE A 20 1.10 7.01 -7.18
CA ILE A 20 0.87 7.16 -5.75
C ILE A 20 2.01 7.95 -5.09
N GLU A 21 1.69 8.56 -3.97
CA GLU A 21 2.67 9.17 -3.08
C GLU A 21 2.26 8.94 -1.63
N VAL A 22 3.23 8.97 -0.72
CA VAL A 22 2.99 8.89 0.72
C VAL A 22 3.25 10.26 1.33
N VAL A 23 2.27 10.79 2.03
CA VAL A 23 2.33 12.12 2.67
C VAL A 23 2.03 12.01 4.16
N ALA A 24 2.67 12.86 4.95
CA ALA A 24 2.36 12.98 6.37
C ALA A 24 0.98 13.61 6.56
N SER A 25 0.15 13.01 7.43
CA SER A 25 -1.19 13.51 7.77
C SER A 25 -1.21 14.43 8.99
N LYS A 26 -0.08 14.56 9.70
CA LYS A 26 0.09 15.40 10.89
C LYS A 26 1.17 16.43 10.66
N PRO A 27 1.07 17.63 11.29
CA PRO A 27 2.12 18.62 11.20
C PRO A 27 3.40 18.14 11.88
N LEU A 28 4.55 18.44 11.27
CA LEU A 28 5.88 18.13 11.81
C LEU A 28 6.81 19.35 11.65
N GLU A 29 6.33 20.52 12.11
CA GLU A 29 6.98 21.81 11.88
C GLU A 29 7.77 22.33 13.09
N THR A 30 7.51 21.75 14.27
CA THR A 30 8.09 22.22 15.55
C THR A 30 8.72 21.06 16.31
N GLN A 31 9.63 21.40 17.24
CA GLN A 31 10.22 20.43 18.17
C GLN A 31 9.13 19.73 19.01
N ARG A 32 8.05 20.44 19.34
CA ARG A 32 6.92 19.83 20.05
C ARG A 32 6.20 18.79 19.19
N HIS A 33 5.96 19.08 17.91
CA HIS A 33 5.38 18.11 16.98
C HIS A 33 6.24 16.85 16.88
N LEU A 34 7.56 17.00 16.77
CA LEU A 34 8.48 15.86 16.73
C LEU A 34 8.41 15.02 18.01
N SER A 35 8.35 15.67 19.18
CA SER A 35 8.23 15.01 20.47
C SER A 35 6.91 14.24 20.64
N LEU A 36 5.84 14.71 20.03
CA LEU A 36 4.54 14.03 20.02
C LEU A 36 4.49 12.88 19.00
N ALA A 37 5.00 13.13 17.79
CA ALA A 37 4.94 12.17 16.69
C ALA A 37 5.94 11.02 16.83
N TYR A 38 7.06 11.26 17.48
CA TYR A 38 8.16 10.30 17.62
C TYR A 38 8.62 10.22 19.08
N THR A 39 9.86 10.57 19.39
CA THR A 39 10.43 10.42 20.74
C THR A 39 10.28 11.71 21.55
N PRO A 40 9.76 11.64 22.80
CA PRO A 40 9.37 10.47 23.60
C PRO A 40 7.87 10.08 23.51
N GLY A 41 7.02 10.92 22.95
CA GLY A 41 5.55 10.78 23.04
C GLY A 41 4.99 9.51 22.42
N VAL A 42 5.59 8.98 21.35
CA VAL A 42 5.13 7.77 20.68
C VAL A 42 5.11 6.53 21.58
N ALA A 43 5.91 6.52 22.64
CA ALA A 43 5.95 5.42 23.61
C ALA A 43 4.58 5.17 24.26
N GLU A 44 3.82 6.21 24.55
CA GLU A 44 2.48 6.10 25.14
C GLU A 44 1.51 5.38 24.18
N VAL A 45 1.60 5.67 22.88
CA VAL A 45 0.79 5.01 21.85
C VAL A 45 1.18 3.54 21.70
N VAL A 46 2.49 3.24 21.72
CA VAL A 46 2.99 1.85 21.66
C VAL A 46 2.46 1.03 22.84
N LEU A 47 2.51 1.57 24.06
CA LEU A 47 2.01 0.90 25.26
C LEU A 47 0.49 0.68 25.19
N ALA A 48 -0.26 1.67 24.74
CA ALA A 48 -1.71 1.54 24.59
C ALA A 48 -2.10 0.42 23.60
N ILE A 49 -1.40 0.32 22.46
CA ILE A 49 -1.63 -0.74 21.48
C ILE A 49 -1.20 -2.11 22.02
N ALA A 50 -0.11 -2.17 22.77
CA ALA A 50 0.33 -3.42 23.40
C ALA A 50 -0.67 -3.93 24.46
N GLU A 51 -1.33 -3.04 25.18
CA GLU A 51 -2.36 -3.37 26.17
C GLU A 51 -3.67 -3.77 25.49
N ASP A 52 -4.10 -3.05 24.46
CA ASP A 52 -5.29 -3.34 23.68
C ASP A 52 -5.03 -3.11 22.18
N ASN A 53 -4.86 -4.19 21.43
CA ASN A 53 -4.58 -4.17 20.00
C ASN A 53 -5.65 -3.42 19.17
N ALA A 54 -6.90 -3.33 19.66
CA ALA A 54 -7.94 -2.59 18.94
C ALA A 54 -7.64 -1.10 18.85
N THR A 55 -6.86 -0.54 19.76
CA THR A 55 -6.47 0.87 19.76
C THR A 55 -5.56 1.24 18.59
N ALA A 56 -4.93 0.25 17.92
CA ALA A 56 -4.18 0.50 16.68
C ALA A 56 -5.04 1.17 15.59
N TYR A 57 -6.34 0.85 15.54
CA TYR A 57 -7.27 1.49 14.60
C TYR A 57 -7.57 2.96 14.96
N SER A 58 -7.36 3.37 16.20
CA SER A 58 -7.55 4.76 16.64
C SER A 58 -6.30 5.61 16.47
N TYR A 59 -5.11 5.00 16.55
CA TYR A 59 -3.86 5.74 16.67
C TYR A 59 -2.91 5.56 15.49
N THR A 60 -3.22 4.69 14.53
CA THR A 60 -2.36 4.45 13.36
C THR A 60 -3.14 4.52 12.05
N ALA A 61 -2.42 4.56 10.95
CA ALA A 61 -2.99 4.52 9.60
C ALA A 61 -3.68 3.18 9.27
N LYS A 62 -3.53 2.16 10.11
CA LYS A 62 -4.17 0.84 9.94
C LYS A 62 -5.68 0.94 9.69
N ALA A 63 -6.35 1.93 10.29
CA ALA A 63 -7.79 2.13 10.14
C ALA A 63 -8.25 2.38 8.70
N ASN A 64 -7.39 2.95 7.85
CA ASN A 64 -7.73 3.34 6.49
C ASN A 64 -6.70 2.89 5.46
N LEU A 65 -5.90 1.89 5.75
CA LEU A 65 -4.82 1.41 4.89
C LEU A 65 -5.08 -0.03 4.43
N VAL A 66 -5.11 -0.23 3.12
CA VAL A 66 -5.26 -1.55 2.47
C VAL A 66 -3.97 -1.92 1.75
N ALA A 67 -3.55 -3.17 1.87
CA ALA A 67 -2.52 -3.74 1.01
C ALA A 67 -3.17 -4.30 -0.27
N VAL A 68 -2.72 -3.87 -1.43
CA VAL A 68 -2.99 -4.53 -2.71
C VAL A 68 -1.78 -5.39 -3.04
N ILE A 69 -1.95 -6.71 -3.00
CA ILE A 69 -0.85 -7.67 -3.09
C ILE A 69 -0.96 -8.48 -4.38
N SER A 70 0.14 -8.57 -5.12
CA SER A 70 0.25 -9.35 -6.34
C SER A 70 1.62 -10.02 -6.45
N ASN A 71 1.70 -11.11 -7.19
CA ASN A 71 2.95 -11.65 -7.70
C ASN A 71 3.08 -11.52 -9.23
N GLY A 72 2.11 -10.88 -9.88
CA GLY A 72 2.11 -10.62 -11.31
C GLY A 72 1.99 -11.84 -12.21
N THR A 73 1.45 -12.96 -11.69
CA THR A 73 1.34 -14.21 -12.44
C THR A 73 0.10 -14.32 -13.34
N ALA A 74 -0.89 -13.44 -13.14
CA ALA A 74 -2.14 -13.43 -13.92
C ALA A 74 -2.60 -12.02 -14.25
N ILE A 75 -1.71 -11.20 -14.81
CA ILE A 75 -2.02 -9.82 -15.19
C ILE A 75 -3.03 -9.82 -16.34
N LEU A 76 -4.15 -9.13 -16.15
CA LEU A 76 -5.28 -9.13 -17.10
C LEU A 76 -4.85 -8.79 -18.53
N GLY A 77 -5.09 -9.71 -19.44
CA GLY A 77 -4.75 -9.59 -20.86
C GLY A 77 -3.27 -9.79 -21.21
N LEU A 78 -2.38 -9.95 -20.22
CA LEU A 78 -0.94 -10.06 -20.42
C LEU A 78 -0.33 -11.35 -19.87
N GLY A 79 -0.98 -12.00 -18.89
CA GLY A 79 -0.52 -13.23 -18.26
C GLY A 79 0.58 -13.02 -17.21
N ASN A 80 1.52 -13.94 -17.14
CA ASN A 80 2.61 -13.91 -16.17
C ASN A 80 3.77 -13.05 -16.70
N LEU A 81 3.89 -11.84 -16.18
CA LEU A 81 5.02 -10.94 -16.45
C LEU A 81 5.86 -10.67 -15.20
N GLY A 82 5.51 -11.29 -14.07
CA GLY A 82 6.23 -11.19 -12.81
C GLY A 82 5.82 -10.01 -11.93
N ALA A 83 6.30 -10.08 -10.69
CA ALA A 83 5.91 -9.17 -9.62
C ALA A 83 6.24 -7.70 -9.96
N LEU A 84 7.46 -7.39 -10.38
CA LEU A 84 7.87 -6.01 -10.65
C LEU A 84 7.03 -5.34 -11.74
N ALA A 85 6.72 -6.06 -12.83
CA ALA A 85 5.91 -5.51 -13.91
C ALA A 85 4.47 -5.21 -13.45
N SER A 86 3.92 -5.98 -12.51
CA SER A 86 2.58 -5.77 -11.98
C SER A 86 2.42 -4.47 -11.18
N LYS A 87 3.53 -3.87 -10.69
CA LYS A 87 3.49 -2.65 -9.88
C LYS A 87 2.70 -1.52 -10.54
N ALA A 88 2.85 -1.31 -11.83
CA ALA A 88 2.10 -0.27 -12.54
C ALA A 88 0.59 -0.47 -12.48
N VAL A 89 0.12 -1.72 -12.53
CA VAL A 89 -1.30 -2.09 -12.40
C VAL A 89 -1.76 -1.94 -10.95
N MET A 90 -0.95 -2.38 -10.00
CA MET A 90 -1.28 -2.34 -8.57
C MET A 90 -1.36 -0.91 -8.04
N GLU A 91 -0.48 -0.01 -8.49
CA GLU A 91 -0.63 1.42 -8.22
C GLU A 91 -1.94 1.97 -8.80
N GLY A 92 -2.32 1.56 -10.00
CA GLY A 92 -3.61 1.90 -10.60
C GLY A 92 -4.78 1.44 -9.73
N LYS A 93 -4.71 0.22 -9.21
CA LYS A 93 -5.71 -0.30 -8.25
C LYS A 93 -5.78 0.58 -7.00
N GLY A 94 -4.64 0.97 -6.46
CA GLY A 94 -4.57 1.89 -5.30
C GLY A 94 -5.22 3.24 -5.57
N VAL A 95 -5.02 3.81 -6.75
CA VAL A 95 -5.69 5.06 -7.18
C VAL A 95 -7.21 4.90 -7.22
N LEU A 96 -7.72 3.75 -7.69
CA LEU A 96 -9.18 3.47 -7.69
C LEU A 96 -9.74 3.41 -6.27
N PHE A 97 -9.05 2.74 -5.34
CA PHE A 97 -9.44 2.74 -3.92
C PHE A 97 -9.52 4.16 -3.35
N LYS A 98 -8.51 4.99 -3.66
CA LYS A 98 -8.47 6.38 -3.17
C LYS A 98 -9.57 7.22 -3.78
N GLN A 99 -9.76 7.13 -5.10
CA GLN A 99 -10.74 7.95 -5.82
C GLN A 99 -12.19 7.63 -5.45
N PHE A 100 -12.52 6.35 -5.29
CA PHE A 100 -13.89 5.90 -5.09
C PHE A 100 -14.29 5.67 -3.64
N ALA A 101 -13.34 5.42 -2.75
CA ALA A 101 -13.62 5.07 -1.36
C ALA A 101 -12.80 5.86 -0.33
N ASP A 102 -11.91 6.75 -0.77
CA ASP A 102 -10.97 7.49 0.10
C ASP A 102 -10.14 6.55 1.01
N ILE A 103 -9.79 5.37 0.50
CA ILE A 103 -8.94 4.39 1.17
C ILE A 103 -7.51 4.54 0.68
N ASP A 104 -6.57 4.63 1.61
CA ASP A 104 -5.14 4.62 1.32
C ASP A 104 -4.67 3.21 0.99
N VAL A 105 -3.74 3.08 0.05
CA VAL A 105 -3.23 1.79 -0.41
C VAL A 105 -1.71 1.79 -0.45
N PHE A 106 -1.12 0.70 0.08
CA PHE A 106 0.22 0.27 -0.32
C PHE A 106 0.10 -0.91 -1.27
N ASP A 107 0.68 -0.79 -2.46
CA ASP A 107 0.87 -1.91 -3.35
C ASP A 107 2.11 -2.71 -2.93
N ILE A 108 1.96 -4.02 -2.86
CA ILE A 108 3.00 -4.96 -2.43
C ILE A 108 3.17 -6.02 -3.51
N GLU A 109 4.31 -6.00 -4.18
CA GLU A 109 4.67 -6.99 -5.19
C GLU A 109 5.57 -8.06 -4.57
N VAL A 110 5.07 -9.30 -4.50
CA VAL A 110 5.76 -10.44 -3.88
C VAL A 110 6.43 -11.29 -4.95
N ASP A 111 7.74 -11.31 -4.97
CA ASP A 111 8.54 -12.02 -5.98
C ASP A 111 8.64 -13.53 -5.69
N THR A 112 7.53 -14.22 -5.80
CA THR A 112 7.45 -15.69 -5.71
C THR A 112 6.17 -16.21 -6.39
N GLU A 113 6.26 -17.42 -6.95
CA GLU A 113 5.10 -18.16 -7.46
C GLU A 113 4.65 -19.28 -6.48
N ASP A 114 5.36 -19.45 -5.38
CA ASP A 114 5.04 -20.41 -4.33
C ASP A 114 3.88 -19.92 -3.47
N THR A 115 2.76 -20.64 -3.52
CA THR A 115 1.52 -20.27 -2.83
C THR A 115 1.71 -20.16 -1.31
N GLU A 116 2.43 -21.12 -0.70
CA GLU A 116 2.65 -21.11 0.75
C GLU A 116 3.46 -19.89 1.19
N LYS A 117 4.49 -19.52 0.41
CA LYS A 117 5.27 -18.31 0.68
C LYS A 117 4.44 -17.04 0.56
N ILE A 118 3.52 -16.97 -0.41
CA ILE A 118 2.62 -15.83 -0.53
C ILE A 118 1.73 -15.74 0.71
N ILE A 119 1.16 -16.86 1.15
CA ILE A 119 0.33 -16.93 2.36
C ILE A 119 1.13 -16.48 3.60
N GLU A 120 2.35 -16.97 3.77
CA GLU A 120 3.24 -16.58 4.87
C GLU A 120 3.53 -15.07 4.86
N VAL A 121 3.84 -14.50 3.69
CA VAL A 121 4.09 -13.05 3.56
C VAL A 121 2.85 -12.25 3.93
N VAL A 122 1.68 -12.61 3.38
CA VAL A 122 0.42 -11.92 3.65
C VAL A 122 0.09 -11.94 5.15
N GLN A 123 0.25 -13.08 5.80
CA GLN A 123 0.03 -13.22 7.24
C GLN A 123 1.00 -12.36 8.04
N ALA A 124 2.29 -12.37 7.67
CA ALA A 124 3.34 -11.66 8.40
C ALA A 124 3.20 -10.13 8.33
N ILE A 125 2.72 -9.59 7.20
CA ILE A 125 2.55 -8.13 7.01
C ILE A 125 1.16 -7.63 7.43
N SER A 126 0.22 -8.51 7.73
CA SER A 126 -1.17 -8.16 8.05
C SER A 126 -1.35 -7.15 9.19
N PRO A 127 -0.46 -7.07 10.21
CA PRO A 127 -0.61 -6.08 11.27
C PRO A 127 -0.63 -4.62 10.79
N THR A 128 0.04 -4.31 9.68
CA THR A 128 0.11 -2.94 9.12
C THR A 128 -1.24 -2.48 8.55
N PHE A 129 -2.09 -3.40 8.08
CA PHE A 129 -3.24 -3.09 7.23
C PHE A 129 -4.57 -3.33 7.93
N GLY A 130 -5.56 -2.51 7.58
CA GLY A 130 -6.96 -2.73 7.93
C GLY A 130 -7.68 -3.70 6.99
N GLY A 131 -7.13 -3.93 5.80
CA GLY A 131 -7.64 -4.86 4.81
C GLY A 131 -6.57 -5.29 3.81
N ILE A 132 -6.82 -6.40 3.13
CA ILE A 132 -5.93 -6.97 2.12
C ILE A 132 -6.75 -7.33 0.89
N ASN A 133 -6.29 -6.86 -0.28
CA ASN A 133 -6.81 -7.24 -1.59
C ASN A 133 -5.72 -8.03 -2.34
N LEU A 134 -6.01 -9.29 -2.64
CA LEU A 134 -5.16 -10.10 -3.51
C LEU A 134 -5.58 -9.86 -4.96
N GLU A 135 -4.62 -9.57 -5.83
CA GLU A 135 -4.89 -9.16 -7.21
C GLU A 135 -3.92 -9.83 -8.19
N ASP A 136 -4.42 -10.23 -9.36
CA ASP A 136 -3.61 -10.77 -10.47
C ASP A 136 -2.68 -11.94 -10.07
N ILE A 137 -3.13 -12.80 -9.18
CA ILE A 137 -2.45 -14.01 -8.74
C ILE A 137 -3.10 -15.21 -9.41
N LYS A 138 -2.29 -16.03 -10.09
CA LYS A 138 -2.75 -17.26 -10.73
C LYS A 138 -3.27 -18.26 -9.68
N SER A 139 -4.42 -18.83 -9.96
CA SER A 139 -5.02 -19.95 -9.19
C SER A 139 -4.27 -21.28 -9.40
#